data_494b99d53931ae732915815093e133e0
#
_entry.id   494b99d53931ae732915815093e133e0
#
_cell.length_a   1.000
_cell.length_b   1.000
_cell.length_c   1.000
_cell.angle_alpha   90.00
_cell.angle_beta   90.00
_cell.angle_gamma   90.00
#
_symmetry.space_group_name_H-M   'P 1'
#
loop_
_entity.id
_entity.type
_entity.pdbx_description
1 polymer ?
#
loop_
_entity_poly.entity_id
_entity_poly.type
_entity_poly.pdbx_seq_one_letter_code
_entity_poly.pdbx_strand_id
1 'polypeptide(L)'
;MLNRRSATFAVAALAVSGVAVWLTLTDRAGDPVLGAKVYAAHCAECHGANLEGEPAWQTRKPNGELPAPPQDASGHTWHHPDAQLFAITKHGMARFAPPDYKTAMPAFIGKLSDHEIRAVIAYIKSTWPEDIRKRQDSLNRD
;
A
#
# COMPACT_ATOMS: atom_id res chain seq x y z
N MET A 1 21.17 -31.75 -38.56
CA MET A 1 20.19 -30.73 -39.00
C MET A 1 19.25 -30.50 -37.82
N LEU A 2 19.43 -29.41 -37.06
CA LEU A 2 18.55 -29.07 -35.96
C LEU A 2 17.18 -28.60 -36.53
N ASN A 3 16.12 -29.24 -36.07
CA ASN A 3 14.79 -29.05 -36.57
C ASN A 3 14.28 -27.63 -36.19
N ARG A 4 14.13 -26.74 -37.18
CA ARG A 4 13.67 -25.33 -37.01
C ARG A 4 12.37 -25.19 -36.19
N ARG A 5 11.54 -26.24 -36.15
CA ARG A 5 10.29 -26.28 -35.39
C ARG A 5 10.51 -26.35 -33.88
N SER A 6 11.56 -27.01 -33.39
CA SER A 6 11.86 -27.14 -31.97
C SER A 6 12.37 -25.82 -31.35
N ALA A 7 13.08 -25.00 -32.11
CA ALA A 7 13.59 -23.71 -31.65
C ALA A 7 12.45 -22.69 -31.44
N THR A 8 11.40 -22.72 -32.30
CA THR A 8 10.29 -21.78 -32.22
C THR A 8 9.42 -22.02 -30.98
N PHE A 9 9.22 -23.27 -30.59
CA PHE A 9 8.45 -23.60 -29.37
C PHE A 9 9.20 -23.24 -28.09
N ALA A 10 10.53 -23.38 -28.06
CA ALA A 10 11.34 -23.04 -26.90
C ALA A 10 11.37 -21.52 -26.63
N VAL A 11 11.46 -20.69 -27.70
CA VAL A 11 11.42 -19.23 -27.56
C VAL A 11 10.04 -18.74 -27.11
N ALA A 12 8.96 -19.32 -27.64
CA ALA A 12 7.61 -18.97 -27.23
C ALA A 12 7.33 -19.32 -25.74
N ALA A 13 7.79 -20.49 -25.29
CA ALA A 13 7.62 -20.91 -23.88
C ALA A 13 8.38 -20.00 -22.91
N LEU A 14 9.60 -19.57 -23.26
CA LEU A 14 10.38 -18.65 -22.43
C LEU A 14 9.76 -17.26 -22.37
N ALA A 15 9.19 -16.77 -23.47
CA ALA A 15 8.51 -15.47 -23.51
C ALA A 15 7.24 -15.46 -22.64
N VAL A 16 6.44 -16.51 -22.68
CA VAL A 16 5.22 -16.63 -21.86
C VAL A 16 5.58 -16.73 -20.37
N SER A 17 6.63 -17.48 -20.01
CA SER A 17 7.09 -17.58 -18.63
C SER A 17 7.62 -16.23 -18.10
N GLY A 18 8.35 -15.48 -18.92
CA GLY A 18 8.86 -14.15 -18.56
C GLY A 18 7.75 -13.13 -18.31
N VAL A 19 6.73 -13.11 -19.16
CA VAL A 19 5.56 -12.22 -18.99
C VAL A 19 4.76 -12.59 -17.74
N ALA A 20 4.52 -13.86 -17.48
CA ALA A 20 3.79 -14.31 -16.29
C ALA A 20 4.53 -13.93 -14.99
N VAL A 21 5.84 -14.11 -14.93
CA VAL A 21 6.68 -13.71 -13.78
C VAL A 21 6.65 -12.19 -13.61
N TRP A 22 6.76 -11.44 -14.69
CA TRP A 22 6.72 -9.97 -14.61
C TRP A 22 5.38 -9.46 -14.09
N LEU A 23 4.25 -10.02 -14.58
CA LEU A 23 2.91 -9.67 -14.11
C LEU A 23 2.72 -9.98 -12.62
N THR A 24 3.22 -11.11 -12.13
CA THR A 24 3.11 -11.45 -10.70
C THR A 24 3.99 -10.58 -9.80
N LEU A 25 5.11 -10.09 -10.28
CA LEU A 25 5.99 -9.19 -9.53
C LEU A 25 5.39 -7.79 -9.45
N THR A 26 4.81 -7.28 -10.53
CA THR A 26 4.13 -5.97 -10.54
C THR A 26 2.88 -5.96 -9.66
N ASP A 27 2.13 -7.07 -9.62
CA ASP A 27 0.96 -7.20 -8.73
C ASP A 27 1.35 -7.16 -7.24
N ARG A 28 2.52 -7.71 -6.88
CA ARG A 28 3.04 -7.64 -5.50
C ARG A 28 3.55 -6.26 -5.11
N ALA A 29 4.17 -5.53 -6.04
CA ALA A 29 4.73 -4.21 -5.79
C ALA A 29 3.66 -3.11 -5.69
N GLY A 30 2.47 -3.35 -6.24
CA GLY A 30 1.41 -2.35 -6.41
C GLY A 30 1.71 -1.34 -7.51
N ASP A 31 0.65 -0.79 -8.12
CA ASP A 31 0.73 0.25 -9.15
C ASP A 31 0.45 1.63 -8.53
N PRO A 32 1.44 2.53 -8.40
CA PRO A 32 1.23 3.84 -7.78
C PRO A 32 0.30 4.75 -8.60
N VAL A 33 0.13 4.54 -9.91
CA VAL A 33 -0.82 5.32 -10.73
C VAL A 33 -2.26 4.93 -10.40
N LEU A 34 -2.54 3.63 -10.28
CA LEU A 34 -3.81 3.15 -9.73
C LEU A 34 -3.98 3.61 -8.29
N GLY A 35 -2.92 3.52 -7.48
CA GLY A 35 -2.90 3.92 -6.08
C GLY A 35 -3.31 5.36 -5.84
N ALA A 36 -2.85 6.29 -6.70
CA ALA A 36 -3.25 7.69 -6.63
C ALA A 36 -4.78 7.88 -6.81
N LYS A 37 -5.38 7.12 -7.73
CA LYS A 37 -6.84 7.16 -7.94
C LYS A 37 -7.60 6.58 -6.75
N VAL A 38 -7.13 5.46 -6.21
CA VAL A 38 -7.72 4.83 -5.01
C VAL A 38 -7.61 5.77 -3.82
N TYR A 39 -6.44 6.41 -3.62
CA TYR A 39 -6.21 7.37 -2.55
C TYR A 39 -7.20 8.54 -2.63
N ALA A 40 -7.31 9.17 -3.79
CA ALA A 40 -8.23 10.30 -4.01
C ALA A 40 -9.69 9.93 -3.74
N ALA A 41 -10.10 8.71 -4.10
CA ALA A 41 -11.49 8.27 -3.95
C ALA A 41 -11.86 7.81 -2.53
N HIS A 42 -10.89 7.30 -1.74
CA HIS A 42 -11.20 6.55 -0.51
C HIS A 42 -10.40 6.99 0.73
N CYS A 43 -9.34 7.75 0.57
CA CYS A 43 -8.42 8.09 1.67
C CYS A 43 -8.30 9.60 1.88
N ALA A 44 -8.31 10.38 0.80
CA ALA A 44 -8.03 11.82 0.83
C ALA A 44 -9.01 12.63 1.68
N GLU A 45 -10.26 12.19 1.81
CA GLU A 45 -11.27 12.87 2.64
C GLU A 45 -10.82 13.04 4.10
N CYS A 46 -10.10 12.04 4.64
CA CYS A 46 -9.60 12.07 6.01
C CYS A 46 -8.10 12.37 6.08
N HIS A 47 -7.30 11.77 5.19
CA HIS A 47 -5.85 11.88 5.24
C HIS A 47 -5.27 13.07 4.47
N GLY A 48 -6.16 13.93 3.91
CA GLY A 48 -5.77 15.11 3.13
C GLY A 48 -5.45 14.78 1.68
N ALA A 49 -5.73 15.72 0.77
CA ALA A 49 -5.49 15.55 -0.66
C ALA A 49 -3.99 15.46 -1.00
N ASN A 50 -3.14 16.06 -0.16
CA ASN A 50 -1.68 16.03 -0.29
C ASN A 50 -1.03 15.15 0.79
N LEU A 51 -1.76 14.19 1.37
CA LEU A 51 -1.31 13.28 2.42
C LEU A 51 -1.00 13.96 3.77
N GLU A 52 -1.44 15.18 3.98
CA GLU A 52 -1.12 16.04 5.14
C GLU A 52 -1.84 15.64 6.44
N GLY A 53 -2.87 14.81 6.36
CA GLY A 53 -3.70 14.42 7.52
C GLY A 53 -4.58 15.53 8.06
N GLU A 54 -5.22 15.29 9.20
CA GLU A 54 -5.98 16.28 9.93
C GLU A 54 -5.07 17.08 10.90
N PRO A 55 -5.41 18.36 11.18
CA PRO A 55 -4.69 19.15 12.20
C PRO A 55 -4.68 18.46 13.56
N ALA A 56 -3.60 18.64 14.30
CA ALA A 56 -3.42 18.08 15.65
C ALA A 56 -3.65 16.54 15.74
N TRP A 57 -3.28 15.79 14.70
CA TRP A 57 -3.53 14.34 14.57
C TRP A 57 -3.03 13.49 15.74
N GLN A 58 -2.10 14.00 16.55
CA GLN A 58 -1.59 13.34 17.76
C GLN A 58 -2.45 13.61 19.02
N THR A 59 -3.46 14.48 18.90
CA THR A 59 -4.31 14.89 20.03
C THR A 59 -5.70 14.30 19.86
N ARG A 60 -6.19 13.57 20.88
CA ARG A 60 -7.52 12.96 20.82
C ARG A 60 -8.63 14.02 20.77
N LYS A 61 -9.61 13.78 19.92
CA LYS A 61 -10.88 14.53 19.89
C LYS A 61 -11.68 14.27 21.18
N PRO A 62 -12.68 15.11 21.52
CA PRO A 62 -13.51 14.90 22.71
C PRO A 62 -14.24 13.55 22.76
N ASN A 63 -14.53 12.93 21.61
CA ASN A 63 -15.12 11.60 21.51
C ASN A 63 -14.11 10.45 21.74
N GLY A 64 -12.83 10.79 21.94
CA GLY A 64 -11.72 9.86 22.17
C GLY A 64 -11.04 9.31 20.91
N GLU A 65 -11.50 9.66 19.71
CA GLU A 65 -10.84 9.30 18.46
C GLU A 65 -9.59 10.14 18.21
N LEU A 66 -8.58 9.57 17.56
CA LEU A 66 -7.50 10.38 16.97
C LEU A 66 -7.93 10.87 15.58
N PRO A 67 -7.59 12.12 15.23
CA PRO A 67 -7.71 12.58 13.86
C PRO A 67 -6.85 11.74 12.90
N ALA A 68 -7.16 11.78 11.61
CA ALA A 68 -6.42 11.02 10.62
C ALA A 68 -4.97 11.51 10.51
N PRO A 69 -3.96 10.62 10.69
CA PRO A 69 -2.56 11.01 10.62
C PRO A 69 -2.15 11.35 9.18
N PRO A 70 -1.09 12.17 9.02
CA PRO A 70 -0.42 12.35 7.72
C PRO A 70 0.07 11.02 7.17
N GLN A 71 0.02 10.88 5.84
CA GLN A 71 0.56 9.73 5.12
C GLN A 71 1.86 10.09 4.38
N ASP A 72 2.25 11.36 4.40
CA ASP A 72 3.53 11.84 3.91
C ASP A 72 4.67 11.56 4.93
N ALA A 73 5.84 12.15 4.69
CA ALA A 73 7.01 11.99 5.53
C ALA A 73 6.85 12.56 6.95
N SER A 74 5.91 13.48 7.19
CA SER A 74 5.65 14.10 8.50
C SER A 74 4.84 13.20 9.43
N GLY A 75 4.18 12.16 8.87
CA GLY A 75 3.44 11.17 9.62
C GLY A 75 4.33 10.03 10.14
N HIS A 76 3.69 8.91 10.52
CA HIS A 76 4.41 7.75 11.08
C HIS A 76 4.20 6.45 10.29
N THR A 77 3.50 6.49 9.16
CA THR A 77 3.16 5.32 8.33
C THR A 77 4.40 4.52 7.92
N TRP A 78 5.50 5.20 7.62
CA TRP A 78 6.77 4.61 7.23
C TRP A 78 7.50 3.84 8.34
N HIS A 79 7.00 3.86 9.58
CA HIS A 79 7.49 3.02 10.69
C HIS A 79 6.93 1.57 10.66
N HIS A 80 6.02 1.26 9.74
CA HIS A 80 5.36 -0.04 9.67
C HIS A 80 5.75 -0.80 8.39
N PRO A 81 5.92 -2.13 8.45
CA PRO A 81 6.15 -2.95 7.27
C PRO A 81 4.90 -3.02 6.39
N ASP A 82 5.07 -3.27 5.10
CA ASP A 82 3.99 -3.33 4.10
C ASP A 82 2.87 -4.31 4.50
N ALA A 83 3.23 -5.45 5.08
CA ALA A 83 2.25 -6.44 5.55
C ALA A 83 1.31 -5.87 6.62
N GLN A 84 1.83 -5.05 7.54
CA GLN A 84 1.02 -4.40 8.58
C GLN A 84 0.18 -3.28 7.98
N LEU A 85 0.73 -2.44 7.10
CA LEU A 85 -0.03 -1.40 6.40
C LEU A 85 -1.19 -1.99 5.60
N PHE A 86 -0.92 -3.08 4.88
CA PHE A 86 -1.94 -3.83 4.15
C PHE A 86 -3.04 -4.35 5.08
N ALA A 87 -2.66 -4.98 6.20
CA ALA A 87 -3.61 -5.58 7.12
C ALA A 87 -4.46 -4.53 7.85
N ILE A 88 -3.87 -3.38 8.24
CA ILE A 88 -4.61 -2.24 8.82
C ILE A 88 -5.61 -1.69 7.82
N THR A 89 -5.20 -1.46 6.57
CA THR A 89 -6.11 -0.96 5.53
C THR A 89 -7.24 -1.93 5.26
N LYS A 90 -6.93 -3.22 5.11
CA LYS A 90 -7.92 -4.24 4.78
C LYS A 90 -8.90 -4.51 5.91
N HIS A 91 -8.40 -4.68 7.14
CA HIS A 91 -9.17 -5.19 8.27
C HIS A 91 -9.47 -4.15 9.35
N GLY A 92 -8.96 -2.92 9.21
CA GLY A 92 -9.09 -1.84 10.19
C GLY A 92 -8.10 -1.97 11.36
N MET A 93 -8.11 -0.94 12.21
CA MET A 93 -7.19 -0.79 13.35
C MET A 93 -7.42 -1.75 14.51
N ALA A 94 -8.61 -2.35 14.63
CA ALA A 94 -8.99 -3.16 15.81
C ALA A 94 -8.05 -4.34 16.13
N ARG A 95 -7.30 -4.84 15.13
CA ARG A 95 -6.34 -5.94 15.32
C ARG A 95 -4.97 -5.47 15.84
N PHE A 96 -4.68 -4.19 15.77
CA PHE A 96 -3.36 -3.61 16.01
C PHE A 96 -3.36 -2.61 17.15
N ALA A 97 -4.52 -2.26 17.65
CA ALA A 97 -4.73 -1.27 18.69
C ALA A 97 -5.33 -1.91 19.97
N PRO A 98 -5.18 -1.29 21.13
CA PRO A 98 -5.87 -1.72 22.36
C PRO A 98 -7.39 -1.83 22.16
N PRO A 99 -8.09 -2.67 22.95
CA PRO A 99 -9.53 -2.92 22.79
C PRO A 99 -10.43 -1.66 22.88
N ASP A 100 -9.94 -0.62 23.60
CA ASP A 100 -10.63 0.66 23.80
C ASP A 100 -10.23 1.73 22.77
N TYR A 101 -9.41 1.38 21.80
CA TYR A 101 -8.95 2.32 20.77
C TYR A 101 -10.09 2.72 19.84
N LYS A 102 -10.39 4.02 19.84
CA LYS A 102 -11.42 4.60 18.98
C LYS A 102 -10.80 5.17 17.71
N THR A 103 -11.37 4.80 16.58
CA THR A 103 -10.94 5.25 15.25
C THR A 103 -12.12 5.42 14.32
N ALA A 104 -12.08 6.45 13.48
CA ALA A 104 -13.00 6.64 12.37
C ALA A 104 -12.54 5.93 11.09
N MET A 105 -11.29 5.42 11.03
CA MET A 105 -10.77 4.71 9.86
C MET A 105 -11.55 3.41 9.61
N PRO A 106 -12.24 3.28 8.47
CA PRO A 106 -12.99 2.06 8.16
C PRO A 106 -12.06 0.91 7.76
N ALA A 107 -12.56 -0.32 7.86
CA ALA A 107 -11.98 -1.45 7.17
C ALA A 107 -12.41 -1.44 5.68
N PHE A 108 -11.48 -1.76 4.77
CA PHE A 108 -11.74 -1.77 3.33
C PHE A 108 -11.99 -3.17 2.76
N ILE A 109 -12.06 -4.20 3.60
CA ILE A 109 -12.46 -5.55 3.18
C ILE A 109 -13.84 -5.51 2.51
N GLY A 110 -13.96 -6.10 1.31
CA GLY A 110 -15.18 -6.07 0.51
C GLY A 110 -15.46 -4.74 -0.23
N LYS A 111 -14.65 -3.69 0.02
CA LYS A 111 -14.73 -2.39 -0.69
C LYS A 111 -13.59 -2.22 -1.69
N LEU A 112 -12.38 -2.61 -1.31
CA LEU A 112 -11.20 -2.60 -2.16
C LEU A 112 -10.67 -4.03 -2.33
N SER A 113 -10.19 -4.33 -3.53
CA SER A 113 -9.42 -5.55 -3.81
C SER A 113 -8.03 -5.48 -3.17
N ASP A 114 -7.39 -6.63 -2.99
CA ASP A 114 -6.03 -6.71 -2.49
C ASP A 114 -5.03 -5.97 -3.40
N HIS A 115 -5.29 -5.96 -4.71
CA HIS A 115 -4.51 -5.19 -5.69
C HIS A 115 -4.64 -3.67 -5.47
N GLU A 116 -5.85 -3.15 -5.27
CA GLU A 116 -6.08 -1.73 -4.98
C GLU A 116 -5.47 -1.30 -3.64
N ILE A 117 -5.53 -2.16 -2.61
CA ILE A 117 -4.88 -1.89 -1.32
C ILE A 117 -3.36 -1.82 -1.49
N ARG A 118 -2.74 -2.75 -2.23
CA ARG A 118 -1.30 -2.67 -2.52
C ARG A 118 -0.95 -1.43 -3.35
N ALA A 119 -1.78 -1.09 -4.32
CA ALA A 119 -1.59 0.09 -5.15
C ALA A 119 -1.61 1.38 -4.34
N VAL A 120 -2.56 1.57 -3.42
CA VAL A 120 -2.61 2.78 -2.60
C VAL A 120 -1.43 2.88 -1.64
N ILE A 121 -0.96 1.77 -1.08
CA ILE A 121 0.27 1.74 -0.26
C ILE A 121 1.50 2.13 -1.11
N ALA A 122 1.61 1.58 -2.32
CA ALA A 122 2.70 1.93 -3.24
C ALA A 122 2.67 3.43 -3.62
N TYR A 123 1.49 4.01 -3.83
CA TYR A 123 1.35 5.44 -4.05
C TYR A 123 1.85 6.26 -2.86
N ILE A 124 1.39 5.97 -1.64
CA ILE A 124 1.82 6.64 -0.42
C ILE A 124 3.35 6.56 -0.29
N LYS A 125 3.94 5.38 -0.43
CA LYS A 125 5.40 5.16 -0.39
C LYS A 125 6.14 5.97 -1.45
N SER A 126 5.57 6.14 -2.64
CA SER A 126 6.20 6.88 -3.74
C SER A 126 6.38 8.37 -3.43
N THR A 127 5.60 8.93 -2.51
CA THR A 127 5.69 10.34 -2.11
C THR A 127 6.77 10.61 -1.04
N TRP A 128 7.29 9.55 -0.39
CA TRP A 128 8.30 9.72 0.65
C TRP A 128 9.70 10.03 0.08
N PRO A 129 10.51 10.82 0.78
CA PRO A 129 11.93 10.97 0.50
C PRO A 129 12.66 9.62 0.42
N GLU A 130 13.74 9.57 -0.33
CA GLU A 130 14.47 8.32 -0.60
C GLU A 130 15.02 7.65 0.66
N ASP A 131 15.51 8.41 1.61
CA ASP A 131 16.02 7.92 2.89
C ASP A 131 14.92 7.26 3.72
N ILE A 132 13.71 7.86 3.77
CA ILE A 132 12.53 7.29 4.43
C ILE A 132 12.10 6.01 3.75
N ARG A 133 12.05 5.98 2.40
CA ARG A 133 11.71 4.76 1.66
C ARG A 133 12.70 3.63 1.95
N LYS A 134 14.01 3.91 1.92
CA LYS A 134 15.04 2.92 2.24
C LYS A 134 14.90 2.37 3.67
N ARG A 135 14.58 3.23 4.63
CA ARG A 135 14.33 2.83 6.01
C ARG A 135 13.10 1.93 6.12
N GLN A 136 11.99 2.31 5.50
CA GLN A 136 10.77 1.52 5.50
C GLN A 136 10.98 0.17 4.78
N ASP A 137 11.68 0.15 3.64
CA ASP A 137 11.99 -1.08 2.91
C ASP A 137 12.84 -2.06 3.73
N SER A 138 13.62 -1.57 4.70
CA SER A 138 14.36 -2.45 5.60
C SER A 138 13.46 -3.26 6.53
N LEU A 139 12.26 -2.76 6.84
CA LEU A 139 11.27 -3.44 7.68
C LEU A 139 10.56 -4.61 6.95
N ASN A 140 10.71 -4.69 5.63
CA ASN A 140 10.06 -5.73 4.81
C ASN A 140 10.98 -6.94 4.53
N ARG A 141 12.18 -6.99 5.12
CA ARG A 141 13.20 -8.00 4.83
C ARG A 141 13.27 -9.15 5.84
N ASP A 142 12.47 -9.09 6.92
CA ASP A 142 12.41 -10.10 7.97
C ASP A 142 11.27 -11.10 7.78
#